data_85a4d57ac674feb77d3a4db13dfe50a9
#
_entry.id   85a4d57ac674feb77d3a4db13dfe50a9
#
_cell.length_a   1.000
_cell.length_b   1.000
_cell.length_c   1.000
_cell.angle_alpha   90.00
_cell.angle_beta   90.00
_cell.angle_gamma   90.00
#
_symmetry.space_group_name_H-M   'P 1'
#
loop_
_entity.id
_entity.type
_entity.pdbx_description
1 polymer ?
#
loop_
_entity_poly.entity_id
_entity_poly.type
_entity_poly.pdbx_seq_one_letter_code
_entity_poly.pdbx_strand_id
1 'polypeptide(L)'
;MGGAEHSIMHLLFARFIAQVLNHEKLVPSPEPFNYLLTQGMVLGETYVRRSNGAFLPASAVHKEGSQWKTADGEDVDLRYEKMSKSKHNGVDPVEVVKTFGSDAVRIGMLMQCPPENAFVYTSHIMNPAMHLLQKLDSMCAICRFGPSQQACETKCEETQYLLR
;
A
#
# COMPACT_ATOMS: atom_id res chain seq x y z
N MET A 1 11.04 -4.59 8.13
CA MET A 1 10.57 -4.73 9.51
C MET A 1 9.20 -4.09 9.61
N GLY A 2 8.39 -4.44 10.63
CA GLY A 2 7.11 -3.79 10.87
C GLY A 2 7.22 -2.32 11.30
N GLY A 3 6.09 -1.63 11.39
CA GLY A 3 6.02 -0.26 11.88
C GLY A 3 6.24 -0.15 13.41
N ALA A 4 6.02 1.05 13.94
CA ALA A 4 6.22 1.34 15.37
C ALA A 4 5.39 0.45 16.30
N GLU A 5 4.28 -0.12 15.83
CA GLU A 5 3.45 -1.06 16.59
C GLU A 5 4.16 -2.39 16.92
N HIS A 6 5.25 -2.71 16.24
CA HIS A 6 6.06 -3.89 16.52
C HIS A 6 7.25 -3.60 17.44
N SER A 7 7.37 -2.38 18.00
CA SER A 7 8.50 -1.98 18.85
C SER A 7 8.65 -2.87 20.10
N ILE A 8 7.56 -3.23 20.75
CA ILE A 8 7.58 -4.08 21.94
C ILE A 8 7.83 -5.54 21.57
N MET A 9 7.04 -6.09 20.64
CA MET A 9 7.09 -7.52 20.34
C MET A 9 8.35 -7.92 19.58
N HIS A 10 8.68 -7.21 18.51
CA HIS A 10 9.78 -7.59 17.61
C HIS A 10 11.07 -6.86 17.93
N LEU A 11 11.03 -5.53 18.03
CA LEU A 11 12.27 -4.75 18.12
C LEU A 11 12.93 -4.91 19.49
N LEU A 12 12.16 -4.92 20.57
CA LEU A 12 12.70 -5.16 21.92
C LEU A 12 13.29 -6.58 22.03
N PHE A 13 12.59 -7.57 21.49
CA PHE A 13 13.07 -8.95 21.48
C PHE A 13 14.36 -9.11 20.67
N ALA A 14 14.43 -8.52 19.47
CA ALA A 14 15.64 -8.56 18.64
C ALA A 14 16.84 -7.93 19.35
N ARG A 15 16.64 -6.79 20.01
CA ARG A 15 17.70 -6.14 20.81
C ARG A 15 18.13 -6.98 22.01
N PHE A 16 17.19 -7.58 22.72
CA PHE A 16 17.48 -8.47 23.83
C PHE A 16 18.37 -9.65 23.39
N ILE A 17 17.97 -10.33 22.32
CA ILE A 17 18.76 -11.46 21.78
C ILE A 17 20.16 -10.99 21.33
N ALA A 18 20.25 -9.85 20.62
CA ALA A 18 21.55 -9.33 20.21
C ALA A 18 22.48 -9.03 21.39
N GLN A 19 21.94 -8.47 22.48
CA GLN A 19 22.71 -8.20 23.69
C GLN A 19 23.18 -9.49 24.36
N VAL A 20 22.34 -10.53 24.45
CA VAL A 20 22.73 -11.84 24.99
C VAL A 20 23.85 -12.45 24.14
N LEU A 21 23.71 -12.47 22.82
CA LEU A 21 24.73 -13.01 21.92
C LEU A 21 26.04 -12.21 21.98
N ASN A 22 25.97 -10.89 22.17
CA ASN A 22 27.17 -10.06 22.34
C ASN A 22 27.84 -10.34 23.70
N HIS A 23 27.07 -10.53 24.76
CA HIS A 23 27.62 -10.94 26.07
C HIS A 23 28.43 -12.26 25.98
N GLU A 24 27.88 -13.22 25.22
CA GLU A 24 28.53 -14.51 24.92
C GLU A 24 29.64 -14.40 23.84
N LYS A 25 29.95 -13.18 23.36
CA LYS A 25 30.96 -12.89 22.32
C LYS A 25 30.72 -13.60 20.98
N LEU A 26 29.47 -13.95 20.71
CA LEU A 26 29.06 -14.58 19.44
C LEU A 26 28.80 -13.57 18.31
N VAL A 27 28.51 -12.31 18.66
CA VAL A 27 28.35 -11.20 17.71
C VAL A 27 29.16 -9.98 18.14
N PRO A 28 29.63 -9.15 17.21
CA PRO A 28 30.54 -8.04 17.54
C PRO A 28 29.84 -6.82 18.17
N SER A 29 28.52 -6.67 17.96
CA SER A 29 27.76 -5.50 18.42
C SER A 29 26.58 -5.90 19.29
N PRO A 30 26.31 -5.17 20.41
CA PRO A 30 25.11 -5.40 21.22
C PRO A 30 23.82 -4.88 20.55
N GLU A 31 23.94 -3.99 19.57
CA GLU A 31 22.79 -3.47 18.85
C GLU A 31 22.68 -4.10 17.45
N PRO A 32 21.52 -4.71 17.12
CA PRO A 32 21.34 -5.42 15.85
C PRO A 32 21.17 -4.48 14.66
N PHE A 33 20.86 -3.20 14.90
CA PHE A 33 20.58 -2.21 13.85
C PHE A 33 21.33 -0.91 14.13
N ASN A 34 22.04 -0.40 13.15
CA ASN A 34 22.66 0.92 13.21
C ASN A 34 21.64 2.05 12.98
N TYR A 35 20.60 1.76 12.20
CA TYR A 35 19.53 2.68 11.89
C TYR A 35 18.20 1.92 11.76
N LEU A 36 17.13 2.47 12.32
CA LEU A 36 15.80 1.91 12.28
C LEU A 36 14.82 2.94 11.71
N LEU A 37 14.26 2.63 10.54
CA LEU A 37 13.15 3.34 9.96
C LEU A 37 11.86 2.57 10.24
N THR A 38 10.99 3.12 11.06
CA THR A 38 9.66 2.55 11.30
C THR A 38 8.69 3.08 10.28
N GLN A 39 8.06 2.20 9.53
CA GLN A 39 7.06 2.59 8.54
C GLN A 39 5.75 3.01 9.19
N GLY A 40 5.07 3.97 8.55
CA GLY A 40 3.71 4.37 8.91
C GLY A 40 2.67 3.30 8.56
N MET A 41 1.46 3.49 9.08
CA MET A 41 0.35 2.56 8.83
C MET A 41 -0.36 2.88 7.52
N VAL A 42 -0.74 1.83 6.79
CA VAL A 42 -1.69 1.94 5.68
C VAL A 42 -3.10 1.83 6.25
N LEU A 43 -3.89 2.88 6.05
CA LEU A 43 -5.26 2.98 6.52
C LEU A 43 -6.21 2.64 5.38
N GLY A 44 -7.30 1.96 5.71
CA GLY A 44 -8.40 1.65 4.79
C GLY A 44 -9.71 2.28 5.23
N GLU A 45 -10.60 2.50 4.27
CA GLU A 45 -11.96 2.90 4.54
C GLU A 45 -12.66 1.80 5.35
N THR A 46 -13.17 2.18 6.52
CA THR A 46 -13.78 1.26 7.47
C THR A 46 -15.20 1.73 7.74
N TYR A 47 -16.14 0.86 7.42
CA TYR A 47 -17.56 1.14 7.60
C TYR A 47 -18.04 0.53 8.91
N VAL A 48 -18.54 1.38 9.80
CA VAL A 48 -18.98 0.97 11.14
C VAL A 48 -20.47 1.25 11.29
N ARG A 49 -21.24 0.22 11.57
CA ARG A 49 -22.68 0.37 11.84
C ARG A 49 -22.88 1.17 13.11
N ARG A 50 -23.67 2.23 13.05
CA ARG A 50 -23.85 3.15 14.18
C ARG A 50 -24.59 2.52 15.36
N SER A 51 -25.50 1.58 15.09
CA SER A 51 -26.35 0.97 16.12
C SER A 51 -25.61 0.03 17.07
N ASN A 52 -24.65 -0.75 16.55
CA ASN A 52 -23.99 -1.80 17.34
C ASN A 52 -22.47 -1.83 17.22
N GLY A 53 -21.86 -0.90 16.46
CA GLY A 53 -20.41 -0.81 16.25
C GLY A 53 -19.84 -1.95 15.38
N ALA A 54 -20.67 -2.72 14.67
CA ALA A 54 -20.21 -3.79 13.82
C ALA A 54 -19.49 -3.26 12.57
N PHE A 55 -18.39 -3.91 12.18
CA PHE A 55 -17.68 -3.63 10.95
C PHE A 55 -18.40 -4.24 9.75
N LEU A 56 -18.55 -3.48 8.69
CA LEU A 56 -19.23 -3.86 7.47
C LEU A 56 -18.27 -3.87 6.28
N PRO A 57 -18.41 -4.84 5.37
CA PRO A 57 -17.67 -4.78 4.10
C PRO A 57 -18.23 -3.65 3.21
N ALA A 58 -17.39 -3.10 2.36
CA ALA A 58 -17.77 -2.04 1.42
C ALA A 58 -18.94 -2.44 0.50
N SER A 59 -19.10 -3.74 0.20
CA SER A 59 -20.20 -4.27 -0.61
C SER A 59 -21.57 -4.21 0.08
N ALA A 60 -21.62 -4.08 1.42
CA ALA A 60 -22.86 -4.04 2.20
C ALA A 60 -23.34 -2.60 2.47
N VAL A 61 -22.64 -1.59 1.99
CA VAL A 61 -22.96 -0.19 2.22
C VAL A 61 -23.09 0.55 0.89
N HIS A 62 -23.96 1.55 0.86
CA HIS A 62 -24.13 2.45 -0.27
C HIS A 62 -24.20 3.90 0.21
N LYS A 63 -23.84 4.81 -0.68
CA LYS A 63 -23.88 6.24 -0.38
C LYS A 63 -25.21 6.82 -0.78
N GLU A 64 -25.94 7.38 0.19
CA GLU A 64 -27.18 8.09 -0.06
C GLU A 64 -26.98 9.58 0.29
N GLY A 65 -26.85 10.41 -0.76
CA GLY A 65 -26.47 11.81 -0.61
C GLY A 65 -25.08 11.98 0.03
N SER A 66 -25.02 12.54 1.23
CA SER A 66 -23.80 12.74 2.01
C SER A 66 -23.54 11.68 3.07
N GLN A 67 -24.45 10.74 3.27
CA GLN A 67 -24.38 9.71 4.32
C GLN A 67 -24.20 8.32 3.73
N TRP A 68 -23.54 7.44 4.50
CA TRP A 68 -23.42 6.03 4.19
C TRP A 68 -24.52 5.26 4.91
N LYS A 69 -25.16 4.34 4.20
CA LYS A 69 -26.24 3.51 4.74
C LYS A 69 -26.06 2.05 4.35
N THR A 70 -26.60 1.15 5.17
CA THR A 70 -26.77 -0.26 4.83
C THR A 70 -27.98 -0.44 3.91
N ALA A 71 -28.10 -1.62 3.27
CA ALA A 71 -29.28 -1.99 2.50
C ALA A 71 -30.59 -1.90 3.31
N ASP A 72 -30.51 -2.06 4.62
CA ASP A 72 -31.63 -1.98 5.57
C ASP A 72 -31.96 -0.52 5.97
N GLY A 73 -31.23 0.48 5.43
CA GLY A 73 -31.43 1.89 5.71
C GLY A 73 -30.80 2.41 7.00
N GLU A 74 -29.97 1.61 7.71
CA GLU A 74 -29.28 2.05 8.90
C GLU A 74 -28.09 2.94 8.58
N ASP A 75 -27.81 3.91 9.44
CA ASP A 75 -26.68 4.82 9.33
C ASP A 75 -25.35 4.12 9.59
N VAL A 76 -24.35 4.45 8.77
CA VAL A 76 -23.00 3.91 8.84
C VAL A 76 -21.99 5.05 8.95
N ASP A 77 -21.08 4.94 9.90
CA ASP A 77 -19.95 5.86 10.04
C ASP A 77 -18.77 5.37 9.20
N LEU A 78 -18.24 6.26 8.34
CA LEU A 78 -16.99 6.02 7.64
C LEU A 78 -15.81 6.49 8.51
N ARG A 79 -14.86 5.60 8.75
CA ARG A 79 -13.61 5.87 9.47
C ARG A 79 -12.42 5.39 8.66
N TYR A 80 -11.25 5.99 8.90
CA TYR A 80 -9.99 5.55 8.33
C TYR A 80 -9.17 4.85 9.40
N GLU A 81 -9.07 3.53 9.30
CA GLU A 81 -8.42 2.72 10.31
C GLU A 81 -7.39 1.77 9.69
N LYS A 82 -6.45 1.29 10.53
CA LYS A 82 -5.47 0.28 10.10
C LYS A 82 -6.19 -0.89 9.44
N MET A 83 -5.71 -1.28 8.26
CA MET A 83 -6.25 -2.43 7.52
C MET A 83 -6.14 -3.72 8.33
N SER A 84 -7.24 -4.44 8.44
CA SER A 84 -7.29 -5.77 9.06
C SER A 84 -8.44 -6.60 8.50
N LYS A 85 -8.28 -7.92 8.54
CA LYS A 85 -9.32 -8.86 8.06
C LYS A 85 -10.62 -8.73 8.86
N SER A 86 -10.52 -8.51 10.18
CA SER A 86 -11.68 -8.38 11.07
C SER A 86 -12.51 -7.11 10.84
N LYS A 87 -11.92 -6.09 10.21
CA LYS A 87 -12.60 -4.83 9.88
C LYS A 87 -13.14 -4.77 8.46
N HIS A 88 -12.90 -5.80 7.67
CA HIS A 88 -13.29 -5.89 6.26
C HIS A 88 -12.82 -4.71 5.39
N ASN A 89 -11.72 -4.06 5.80
CA ASN A 89 -11.15 -2.87 5.16
C ASN A 89 -9.80 -3.15 4.48
N GLY A 90 -9.39 -4.40 4.42
CA GLY A 90 -8.16 -4.83 3.76
C GLY A 90 -8.37 -5.04 2.26
N VAL A 91 -7.34 -4.72 1.48
CA VAL A 91 -7.27 -4.99 0.04
C VAL A 91 -6.28 -6.14 -0.18
N ASP A 92 -6.64 -7.09 -1.04
CA ASP A 92 -5.74 -8.19 -1.38
C ASP A 92 -4.61 -7.68 -2.28
N PRO A 93 -3.35 -7.71 -1.83
CA PRO A 93 -2.21 -7.24 -2.63
C PRO A 93 -2.02 -8.06 -3.91
N VAL A 94 -2.43 -9.33 -3.93
CA VAL A 94 -2.32 -10.19 -5.11
C VAL A 94 -3.24 -9.68 -6.23
N GLU A 95 -4.46 -9.28 -5.90
CA GLU A 95 -5.39 -8.73 -6.88
C GLU A 95 -4.94 -7.36 -7.40
N VAL A 96 -4.36 -6.53 -6.53
CA VAL A 96 -3.79 -5.24 -6.93
C VAL A 96 -2.61 -5.44 -7.89
N VAL A 97 -1.70 -6.36 -7.57
CA VAL A 97 -0.55 -6.69 -8.43
C VAL A 97 -0.99 -7.28 -9.77
N LYS A 98 -2.01 -8.13 -9.80
CA LYS A 98 -2.58 -8.63 -11.07
C LYS A 98 -3.14 -7.51 -11.95
N THR A 99 -3.74 -6.49 -11.33
CA THR A 99 -4.40 -5.38 -12.05
C THR A 99 -3.39 -4.35 -12.57
N PHE A 100 -2.42 -3.95 -11.75
CA PHE A 100 -1.53 -2.81 -12.02
C PHE A 100 -0.08 -3.20 -12.30
N GLY A 101 0.29 -4.43 -12.01
CA GLY A 101 1.68 -4.88 -12.05
C GLY A 101 2.47 -4.54 -10.77
N SER A 102 3.50 -5.33 -10.49
CA SER A 102 4.30 -5.21 -9.26
C SER A 102 5.01 -3.85 -9.14
N ASP A 103 5.52 -3.32 -10.23
CA ASP A 103 6.31 -2.08 -10.22
C ASP A 103 5.42 -0.86 -9.98
N ALA A 104 4.24 -0.82 -10.63
CA ALA A 104 3.27 0.25 -10.39
C ALA A 104 2.79 0.25 -8.93
N VAL A 105 2.54 -0.92 -8.35
CA VAL A 105 2.12 -1.04 -6.95
C VAL A 105 3.22 -0.55 -6.01
N ARG A 106 4.46 -0.97 -6.20
CA ARG A 106 5.59 -0.54 -5.37
C ARG A 106 5.81 0.98 -5.45
N ILE A 107 5.84 1.52 -6.65
CA ILE A 107 6.00 2.97 -6.88
C ILE A 107 4.81 3.72 -6.31
N GLY A 108 3.58 3.29 -6.60
CA GLY A 108 2.36 3.93 -6.12
C GLY A 108 2.30 4.04 -4.60
N MET A 109 2.69 2.99 -3.90
CA MET A 109 2.75 2.98 -2.43
C MET A 109 3.80 3.95 -1.88
N LEU A 110 5.01 3.98 -2.48
CA LEU A 110 6.11 4.81 -2.00
C LEU A 110 5.96 6.30 -2.36
N MET A 111 5.19 6.64 -3.39
CA MET A 111 4.96 8.02 -3.81
C MET A 111 3.96 8.79 -2.93
N GLN A 112 3.20 8.11 -2.06
CA GLN A 112 2.11 8.75 -1.31
C GLN A 112 2.61 9.74 -0.26
N CYS A 113 3.59 9.31 0.54
CA CYS A 113 4.13 10.11 1.62
C CYS A 113 5.51 9.56 2.05
N PRO A 114 6.27 10.30 2.87
CA PRO A 114 7.44 9.74 3.53
C PRO A 114 7.11 8.43 4.25
N PRO A 115 8.01 7.43 4.22
CA PRO A 115 7.70 6.07 4.70
C PRO A 115 7.30 6.00 6.19
N GLU A 116 7.65 7.01 6.99
CA GLU A 116 7.28 7.09 8.41
C GLU A 116 5.81 7.50 8.62
N ASN A 117 5.19 8.11 7.63
CA ASN A 117 3.84 8.66 7.75
C ASN A 117 2.78 7.61 7.40
N ALA A 118 1.66 7.71 8.09
CA ALA A 118 0.48 6.93 7.72
C ALA A 118 -0.24 7.57 6.53
N PHE A 119 -0.82 6.75 5.66
CA PHE A 119 -1.66 7.24 4.55
C PHE A 119 -2.89 6.35 4.35
N VAL A 120 -3.90 6.93 3.70
CA VAL A 120 -5.12 6.20 3.33
C VAL A 120 -4.93 5.57 1.96
N TYR A 121 -5.11 4.26 1.88
CA TYR A 121 -5.10 3.53 0.61
C TYR A 121 -6.39 3.80 -0.17
N THR A 122 -6.23 4.20 -1.41
CA THR A 122 -7.29 4.24 -2.43
C THR A 122 -6.75 3.67 -3.73
N SER A 123 -7.60 3.11 -4.59
CA SER A 123 -7.16 2.55 -5.88
C SER A 123 -6.51 3.60 -6.79
N HIS A 124 -6.87 4.88 -6.62
CA HIS A 124 -6.34 6.00 -7.41
C HIS A 124 -4.85 6.27 -7.19
N ILE A 125 -4.26 5.79 -6.09
CA ILE A 125 -2.82 5.97 -5.80
C ILE A 125 -1.92 5.28 -6.84
N MET A 126 -2.44 4.34 -7.61
CA MET A 126 -1.70 3.67 -8.67
C MET A 126 -1.59 4.50 -9.97
N ASN A 127 -2.51 5.44 -10.22
CA ASN A 127 -2.55 6.20 -11.46
C ASN A 127 -1.26 7.03 -11.71
N PRO A 128 -0.73 7.80 -10.74
CA PRO A 128 0.54 8.52 -10.95
C PRO A 128 1.73 7.59 -11.22
N ALA A 129 1.75 6.42 -10.59
CA ALA A 129 2.81 5.43 -10.81
C ALA A 129 2.75 4.84 -12.23
N MET A 130 1.55 4.53 -12.72
CA MET A 130 1.34 4.08 -14.10
C MET A 130 1.79 5.12 -15.11
N HIS A 131 1.42 6.40 -14.91
CA HIS A 131 1.88 7.49 -15.75
C HIS A 131 3.41 7.67 -15.76
N LEU A 132 4.05 7.50 -14.59
CA LEU A 132 5.50 7.56 -14.49
C LEU A 132 6.15 6.44 -15.31
N LEU A 133 5.67 5.20 -15.15
CA LEU A 133 6.19 4.04 -15.89
C LEU A 133 6.02 4.21 -17.41
N GLN A 134 4.84 4.67 -17.86
CA GLN A 134 4.61 4.95 -19.27
C GLN A 134 5.54 6.02 -19.84
N LYS A 135 5.79 7.09 -19.07
CA LYS A 135 6.76 8.12 -19.47
C LYS A 135 8.19 7.57 -19.57
N LEU A 136 8.60 6.75 -18.61
CA LEU A 136 9.92 6.12 -18.64
C LEU A 136 10.06 5.19 -19.85
N ASP A 137 9.05 4.39 -20.13
CA ASP A 137 9.05 3.49 -21.29
C ASP A 137 9.13 4.29 -22.62
N SER A 138 8.33 5.35 -22.74
CA SER A 138 8.39 6.26 -23.89
C SER A 138 9.76 6.90 -24.07
N MET A 139 10.40 7.34 -22.98
CA MET A 139 11.75 7.89 -23.03
C MET A 139 12.79 6.84 -23.47
N CYS A 140 12.68 5.63 -22.95
CA CYS A 140 13.55 4.52 -23.35
C CYS A 140 13.37 4.16 -24.83
N ALA A 141 12.14 4.18 -25.34
CA ALA A 141 11.85 3.95 -26.74
C ALA A 141 12.48 5.04 -27.65
N ILE A 142 12.39 6.33 -27.25
CA ILE A 142 13.06 7.43 -27.96
C ILE A 142 14.57 7.22 -28.02
N CYS A 143 15.18 6.84 -26.89
CA CYS A 143 16.62 6.60 -26.83
C CYS A 143 17.07 5.41 -27.71
N ARG A 144 16.21 4.37 -27.88
CA ARG A 144 16.53 3.18 -28.66
C ARG A 144 16.32 3.40 -30.18
N PHE A 145 15.25 4.06 -30.56
CA PHE A 145 14.79 4.08 -31.96
C PHE A 145 14.90 5.46 -32.61
N GLY A 146 15.17 6.52 -31.85
CA GLY A 146 15.19 7.90 -32.35
C GLY A 146 13.79 8.46 -32.65
N PRO A 147 13.66 9.78 -32.92
CA PRO A 147 12.36 10.46 -33.01
C PRO A 147 11.50 10.10 -34.25
N SER A 148 12.07 9.42 -35.25
CA SER A 148 11.39 9.17 -36.56
C SER A 148 10.58 7.87 -36.64
N GLN A 149 10.76 6.91 -35.72
CA GLN A 149 10.02 5.63 -35.75
C GLN A 149 8.91 5.51 -34.69
N GLN A 150 8.85 6.42 -33.75
CA GLN A 150 7.93 6.36 -32.62
C GLN A 150 6.45 6.56 -32.93
N ALA A 151 6.11 7.22 -34.00
CA ALA A 151 4.70 7.54 -34.28
C ALA A 151 3.84 6.32 -34.69
N CYS A 152 4.47 5.20 -35.05
CA CYS A 152 3.76 4.01 -35.54
C CYS A 152 3.60 2.91 -34.48
N GLU A 153 4.56 2.72 -33.58
CA GLU A 153 4.58 1.55 -32.68
C GLU A 153 3.88 1.81 -31.34
N THR A 154 3.90 3.04 -30.84
CA THR A 154 3.28 3.40 -29.54
C THR A 154 1.76 3.19 -29.53
N LYS A 155 1.10 3.19 -30.67
CA LYS A 155 -0.36 2.95 -30.75
C LYS A 155 -0.77 1.48 -30.70
N CYS A 156 0.13 0.55 -30.99
CA CYS A 156 -0.19 -0.88 -31.01
C CYS A 156 0.14 -1.60 -29.68
N GLU A 157 1.10 -1.11 -28.89
CA GLU A 157 1.55 -1.79 -27.68
C GLU A 157 0.85 -1.32 -26.41
N GLU A 158 0.30 -0.12 -26.36
CA GLU A 158 -0.44 0.41 -25.20
C GLU A 158 -1.59 -0.51 -24.74
N THR A 159 -2.10 -1.35 -25.63
CA THR A 159 -3.21 -2.26 -25.31
C THR A 159 -2.72 -3.62 -24.74
N GLN A 160 -1.49 -4.01 -24.95
CA GLN A 160 -1.00 -5.35 -24.55
C GLN A 160 -0.35 -5.38 -23.16
N TYR A 161 0.19 -4.28 -22.65
CA TYR A 161 0.80 -4.23 -21.30
C TYR A 161 -0.22 -4.01 -20.19
N LEU A 162 -1.43 -3.57 -20.53
CA LEU A 162 -2.54 -3.45 -19.57
C LEU A 162 -3.25 -4.79 -19.29
N LEU A 163 -2.88 -5.87 -19.98
CA LEU A 163 -3.53 -7.19 -19.89
C LEU A 163 -2.59 -8.32 -19.41
N ARG A 164 -1.41 -7.99 -18.92
CA ARG A 164 -0.49 -8.94 -18.27
C ARG A 164 -0.06 -8.42 -16.87
#